data_fb0c14b1ab8edadcab56503dccf1dec4
#
_entry.id   fb0c14b1ab8edadcab56503dccf1dec4
#
_cell.length_a   1.000
_cell.length_b   1.000
_cell.length_c   1.000
_cell.angle_alpha   90.00
_cell.angle_beta   90.00
_cell.angle_gamma   90.00
#
_symmetry.space_group_name_H-M   'P 1'
#
loop_
_entity.id
_entity.type
_entity.pdbx_description
1 polymer ?
#
loop_
_entity_poly.entity_id
_entity_poly.type
_entity_poly.pdbx_seq_one_letter_code
_entity_poly.pdbx_strand_id
1 'polypeptide(L)'
;TGFTLSAAIWRGADQPGMIVVFVQRSNLTMPRTKDELTIQVVNSRARLKAFIELPQALYQHDPNWVKPLYLEQKERFSKKNPFFQHASWQAWIARRGQRPVGRISAQIDELHLQRYQDRTGHFGCLEAEDDADVFKALFEAAENWLKAEGMHRVTGPFNLSINEECGLLVDGFDTPPRIMMGHGCPFYGQQVEDRGYRKAKDLLAYHCPPDYETPKTMARLAAKAAGQVRIRHLNRRDLSNELKILRDIFNDAWSENWGFVPFTEAEFNEIGKIMTLLLDDDFVQIAEVDGEPAAMLIVLPNINEIIGDLNGSLFPFGWLKLLWRLKVRYPKSARIPLMGVVRKYQRSRLGPTLAFMVTDAAKQPVIRRGIREMEMSWILEDNAGMRSIIEALSGVAYKTYRLYEKNL
;
A
#
# COMPACT_ATOMS: atom_id res chain seq x y z
N THR A 1 -13.96 41.76 -18.05
CA THR A 1 -15.29 42.41 -18.21
C THR A 1 -15.20 43.34 -19.42
N GLY A 2 -15.58 42.83 -20.57
CA GLY A 2 -15.68 43.63 -21.78
C GLY A 2 -17.13 44.08 -21.99
N PHE A 3 -17.33 45.36 -22.17
CA PHE A 3 -18.62 45.96 -22.55
C PHE A 3 -18.56 46.27 -24.03
N THR A 4 -19.52 45.81 -24.82
CA THR A 4 -19.73 46.26 -26.20
C THR A 4 -20.90 47.24 -26.19
N LEU A 5 -20.64 48.48 -26.60
CA LEU A 5 -21.64 49.53 -26.81
C LEU A 5 -22.09 49.48 -28.27
N SER A 6 -23.37 49.16 -28.50
CA SER A 6 -24.00 49.37 -29.81
C SER A 6 -25.08 50.46 -29.66
N ALA A 7 -24.93 51.54 -30.45
CA ALA A 7 -25.89 52.59 -30.51
C ALA A 7 -26.72 52.46 -31.82
N ALA A 8 -28.03 52.36 -31.71
CA ALA A 8 -28.95 52.42 -32.85
C ALA A 8 -29.71 53.77 -32.79
N ILE A 9 -29.64 54.56 -33.87
CA ILE A 9 -30.39 55.81 -34.01
C ILE A 9 -31.74 55.48 -34.72
N TRP A 10 -32.83 55.63 -33.98
CA TRP A 10 -34.15 55.52 -34.54
C TRP A 10 -34.64 56.95 -34.89
N ARG A 11 -34.97 57.24 -36.14
CA ARG A 11 -35.57 58.53 -36.58
C ARG A 11 -37.06 58.27 -36.82
N GLY A 12 -37.89 58.71 -35.89
CA GLY A 12 -39.33 58.89 -36.17
C GLY A 12 -39.59 60.33 -36.59
N ALA A 13 -40.52 60.56 -37.52
CA ALA A 13 -40.93 61.90 -37.98
C ALA A 13 -41.56 62.65 -36.80
N ASP A 14 -41.05 63.86 -36.49
CA ASP A 14 -41.60 64.83 -35.53
C ASP A 14 -41.33 64.72 -34.00
N GLN A 15 -40.19 64.13 -33.59
CA GLN A 15 -39.74 64.30 -32.18
C GLN A 15 -38.21 64.37 -32.08
N PRO A 16 -37.62 65.12 -31.14
CA PRO A 16 -36.16 65.16 -30.95
C PRO A 16 -35.69 63.76 -30.48
N GLY A 17 -34.67 63.24 -31.23
CA GLY A 17 -34.18 61.88 -31.09
C GLY A 17 -33.68 61.55 -29.65
N MET A 18 -34.29 60.58 -29.06
CA MET A 18 -33.86 60.01 -27.79
C MET A 18 -32.82 58.91 -28.09
N ILE A 19 -31.61 59.04 -27.52
CA ILE A 19 -30.59 57.97 -27.60
C ILE A 19 -30.88 56.96 -26.52
N VAL A 20 -31.34 55.78 -26.88
CA VAL A 20 -31.51 54.66 -25.95
C VAL A 20 -30.24 53.79 -26.04
N VAL A 21 -29.44 53.81 -24.97
CA VAL A 21 -28.25 52.97 -24.87
C VAL A 21 -28.68 51.63 -24.27
N PHE A 22 -28.72 50.59 -25.06
CA PHE A 22 -28.90 49.21 -24.56
C PHE A 22 -27.57 48.69 -24.03
N VAL A 23 -27.44 48.52 -22.73
CA VAL A 23 -26.33 47.80 -22.12
C VAL A 23 -26.72 46.31 -22.12
N GLN A 24 -26.29 45.59 -23.12
CA GLN A 24 -26.43 44.12 -23.12
C GLN A 24 -25.30 43.54 -22.27
N ARG A 25 -25.63 43.01 -21.09
CA ARG A 25 -24.70 42.15 -20.35
C ARG A 25 -24.51 40.87 -21.16
N SER A 26 -23.42 40.80 -21.89
CA SER A 26 -22.94 39.52 -22.40
C SER A 26 -22.40 38.71 -21.21
N ASN A 27 -23.18 37.72 -20.77
CA ASN A 27 -22.63 36.62 -20.00
C ASN A 27 -21.68 35.85 -20.95
N LEU A 28 -20.47 36.37 -21.12
CA LEU A 28 -19.36 35.60 -21.66
C LEU A 28 -18.99 34.57 -20.60
N THR A 29 -19.73 33.49 -20.50
CA THR A 29 -19.17 32.21 -20.07
C THR A 29 -18.09 31.89 -21.09
N MET A 30 -16.82 32.19 -20.76
CA MET A 30 -15.70 31.64 -21.52
C MET A 30 -15.95 30.15 -21.67
N PRO A 31 -15.87 29.56 -22.86
CA PRO A 31 -15.90 28.12 -23.00
C PRO A 31 -14.74 27.60 -22.13
N ARG A 32 -15.04 26.85 -21.07
CA ARG A 32 -14.04 26.09 -20.35
C ARG A 32 -13.29 25.30 -21.40
N THR A 33 -11.99 25.61 -21.58
CA THR A 33 -11.16 24.87 -22.52
C THR A 33 -11.26 23.40 -22.12
N LYS A 34 -11.50 22.51 -23.06
CA LYS A 34 -11.69 21.05 -22.83
C LYS A 34 -10.57 20.40 -22.01
N ASP A 35 -9.47 21.11 -21.76
CA ASP A 35 -8.22 20.65 -21.18
C ASP A 35 -7.85 21.31 -19.82
N GLU A 36 -8.75 22.10 -19.22
CA GLU A 36 -8.48 22.71 -17.91
C GLU A 36 -8.29 21.65 -16.82
N LEU A 37 -7.14 21.69 -16.14
CA LEU A 37 -6.84 20.81 -15.01
C LEU A 37 -7.66 21.25 -13.77
N THR A 38 -8.37 20.31 -13.17
CA THR A 38 -9.17 20.54 -11.97
C THR A 38 -8.90 19.46 -10.93
N ILE A 39 -8.92 19.83 -9.64
CA ILE A 39 -8.81 18.91 -8.52
C ILE A 39 -10.18 18.75 -7.87
N GLN A 40 -10.61 17.51 -7.71
CA GLN A 40 -11.91 17.15 -7.11
C GLN A 40 -11.71 16.30 -5.86
N VAL A 41 -12.29 16.76 -4.76
CA VAL A 41 -12.33 15.99 -3.49
C VAL A 41 -13.20 14.75 -3.67
N VAL A 42 -12.74 13.61 -3.16
CA VAL A 42 -13.47 12.33 -3.17
C VAL A 42 -14.46 12.29 -2.00
N ASN A 43 -15.66 12.79 -2.20
CA ASN A 43 -16.71 12.90 -1.17
C ASN A 43 -18.05 12.24 -1.58
N SER A 44 -18.05 11.45 -2.64
CA SER A 44 -19.25 10.72 -3.11
C SER A 44 -18.88 9.32 -3.59
N ARG A 45 -19.88 8.41 -3.62
CA ARG A 45 -19.70 7.04 -4.13
C ARG A 45 -19.19 7.00 -5.57
N ALA A 46 -19.67 7.91 -6.42
CA ALA A 46 -19.23 8.00 -7.82
C ALA A 46 -17.76 8.42 -7.93
N ARG A 47 -17.33 9.41 -7.12
CA ARG A 47 -15.93 9.85 -7.09
C ARG A 47 -15.02 8.78 -6.47
N LEU A 48 -15.46 8.08 -5.41
CA LEU A 48 -14.70 6.97 -4.85
C LEU A 48 -14.51 5.85 -5.89
N LYS A 49 -15.55 5.53 -6.65
CA LYS A 49 -15.43 4.58 -7.76
C LYS A 49 -14.39 5.03 -8.78
N ALA A 50 -14.45 6.28 -9.22
CA ALA A 50 -13.48 6.84 -10.16
C ALA A 50 -12.04 6.84 -9.58
N PHE A 51 -11.87 7.12 -8.29
CA PHE A 51 -10.59 7.04 -7.58
C PHE A 51 -10.02 5.62 -7.57
N ILE A 52 -10.84 4.62 -7.29
CA ILE A 52 -10.44 3.21 -7.27
C ILE A 52 -10.08 2.71 -8.67
N GLU A 53 -10.84 3.10 -9.69
CA GLU A 53 -10.69 2.59 -11.05
C GLU A 53 -9.62 3.33 -11.89
N LEU A 54 -9.13 4.50 -11.44
CA LEU A 54 -8.17 5.32 -12.18
C LEU A 54 -6.89 4.57 -12.59
N PRO A 55 -6.24 3.75 -11.73
CA PRO A 55 -5.03 3.04 -12.10
C PRO A 55 -5.18 2.14 -13.33
N GLN A 56 -6.39 1.60 -13.56
CA GLN A 56 -6.65 0.76 -14.75
C GLN A 56 -6.39 1.50 -16.06
N ALA A 57 -6.69 2.80 -16.12
CA ALA A 57 -6.45 3.59 -17.33
C ALA A 57 -4.96 3.91 -17.51
N LEU A 58 -4.24 4.13 -16.41
CA LEU A 58 -2.81 4.44 -16.43
C LEU A 58 -1.96 3.22 -16.82
N TYR A 59 -2.29 2.05 -16.28
CA TYR A 59 -1.52 0.82 -16.48
C TYR A 59 -2.08 -0.11 -17.57
N GLN A 60 -3.00 0.34 -18.42
CA GLN A 60 -3.66 -0.51 -19.42
C GLN A 60 -2.71 -1.22 -20.40
N HIS A 61 -1.50 -0.69 -20.58
CA HIS A 61 -0.47 -1.24 -21.47
C HIS A 61 0.73 -1.84 -20.70
N ASP A 62 0.68 -1.85 -19.38
CA ASP A 62 1.73 -2.44 -18.55
C ASP A 62 1.44 -3.92 -18.30
N PRO A 63 2.25 -4.85 -18.85
CA PRO A 63 2.03 -6.28 -18.68
C PRO A 63 2.25 -6.77 -17.24
N ASN A 64 2.96 -5.99 -16.44
CA ASN A 64 3.26 -6.33 -15.06
C ASN A 64 2.20 -5.86 -14.07
N TRP A 65 1.30 -4.97 -14.50
CA TRP A 65 0.26 -4.48 -13.61
C TRP A 65 -0.86 -5.50 -13.40
N VAL A 66 -1.23 -5.70 -12.13
CA VAL A 66 -2.35 -6.57 -11.75
C VAL A 66 -3.48 -5.72 -11.19
N LYS A 67 -4.63 -5.77 -11.84
CA LYS A 67 -5.80 -5.02 -11.38
C LYS A 67 -6.32 -5.60 -10.06
N PRO A 68 -6.34 -4.81 -8.97
CA PRO A 68 -6.89 -5.27 -7.70
C PRO A 68 -8.41 -5.51 -7.79
N LEU A 69 -8.92 -6.34 -6.88
CA LEU A 69 -10.36 -6.61 -6.82
C LEU A 69 -11.11 -5.36 -6.35
N TYR A 70 -12.08 -4.91 -7.14
CA TYR A 70 -12.86 -3.70 -6.81
C TYR A 70 -13.55 -3.78 -5.45
N LEU A 71 -14.06 -4.97 -5.08
CA LEU A 71 -14.73 -5.16 -3.81
C LEU A 71 -13.77 -4.95 -2.63
N GLU A 72 -12.57 -5.52 -2.70
CA GLU A 72 -11.50 -5.34 -1.72
C GLU A 72 -11.13 -3.86 -1.56
N GLN A 73 -10.88 -3.14 -2.68
CA GLN A 73 -10.56 -1.72 -2.65
C GLN A 73 -11.71 -0.87 -2.08
N LYS A 74 -12.96 -1.23 -2.40
CA LYS A 74 -14.13 -0.55 -1.84
C LYS A 74 -14.25 -0.75 -0.33
N GLU A 75 -13.94 -1.94 0.18
CA GLU A 75 -13.92 -2.23 1.62
C GLU A 75 -12.76 -1.51 2.31
N ARG A 76 -11.57 -1.51 1.71
CA ARG A 76 -10.39 -0.78 2.19
C ARG A 76 -10.70 0.70 2.47
N PHE A 77 -11.39 1.39 1.56
CA PHE A 77 -11.78 2.80 1.72
C PHE A 77 -13.15 2.99 2.37
N SER A 78 -13.73 1.95 2.94
CA SER A 78 -14.99 2.03 3.68
C SER A 78 -14.74 2.59 5.09
N LYS A 79 -15.69 3.41 5.59
CA LYS A 79 -15.69 3.86 6.99
C LYS A 79 -15.74 2.72 8.02
N LYS A 80 -16.01 1.48 7.57
CA LYS A 80 -15.99 0.28 8.42
C LYS A 80 -14.57 -0.26 8.63
N ASN A 81 -13.60 0.15 7.80
CA ASN A 81 -12.21 -0.25 7.98
C ASN A 81 -11.71 0.27 9.34
N PRO A 82 -11.18 -0.61 10.21
CA PRO A 82 -10.72 -0.23 11.55
C PRO A 82 -9.67 0.89 11.57
N PHE A 83 -8.88 1.05 10.53
CA PHE A 83 -7.94 2.17 10.38
C PHE A 83 -8.60 3.53 10.61
N PHE A 84 -9.84 3.74 10.15
CA PHE A 84 -10.57 4.99 10.32
C PHE A 84 -11.11 5.23 11.74
N GLN A 85 -10.85 4.33 12.69
CA GLN A 85 -11.14 4.58 14.11
C GLN A 85 -10.10 5.50 14.76
N HIS A 86 -8.88 5.56 14.18
CA HIS A 86 -7.78 6.37 14.71
C HIS A 86 -7.09 7.22 13.62
N ALA A 87 -7.67 7.33 12.42
CA ALA A 87 -7.10 8.13 11.36
C ALA A 87 -8.13 8.98 10.63
N SER A 88 -7.73 10.21 10.29
CA SER A 88 -8.42 11.07 9.33
C SER A 88 -7.83 10.86 7.94
N TRP A 89 -8.68 10.86 6.91
CA TRP A 89 -8.27 10.59 5.53
C TRP A 89 -9.05 11.45 4.55
N GLN A 90 -8.35 12.00 3.55
CA GLN A 90 -8.92 12.72 2.44
C GLN A 90 -8.27 12.28 1.14
N ALA A 91 -9.02 12.28 0.04
CA ALA A 91 -8.49 11.92 -1.28
C ALA A 91 -8.97 12.88 -2.36
N TRP A 92 -8.19 12.97 -3.44
CA TRP A 92 -8.45 13.83 -4.56
C TRP A 92 -8.23 13.10 -5.90
N ILE A 93 -8.97 13.57 -6.92
CA ILE A 93 -8.79 13.17 -8.32
C ILE A 93 -8.46 14.42 -9.12
N ALA A 94 -7.40 14.36 -9.88
CA ALA A 94 -7.08 15.33 -10.93
C ALA A 94 -7.82 14.96 -12.21
N ARG A 95 -8.41 15.96 -12.87
CA ARG A 95 -9.10 15.77 -14.16
C ARG A 95 -8.66 16.81 -15.18
N ARG A 96 -8.49 16.39 -16.43
CA ARG A 96 -8.49 17.26 -17.60
C ARG A 96 -9.86 17.16 -18.29
N GLY A 97 -10.68 18.20 -18.15
CA GLY A 97 -12.08 18.16 -18.52
C GLY A 97 -12.84 17.05 -17.78
N GLN A 98 -13.32 16.04 -18.50
CA GLN A 98 -14.03 14.88 -17.90
C GLN A 98 -13.12 13.68 -17.62
N ARG A 99 -11.91 13.65 -18.16
CA ARG A 99 -10.99 12.52 -18.03
C ARG A 99 -10.21 12.59 -16.71
N PRO A 100 -10.27 11.56 -15.84
CA PRO A 100 -9.40 11.49 -14.67
C PRO A 100 -7.97 11.20 -15.14
N VAL A 101 -7.00 11.97 -14.63
CA VAL A 101 -5.58 11.93 -15.03
C VAL A 101 -4.63 11.67 -13.87
N GLY A 102 -5.14 11.70 -12.63
CA GLY A 102 -4.34 11.39 -11.46
C GLY A 102 -5.18 11.33 -10.19
N ARG A 103 -4.61 10.75 -9.16
CA ARG A 103 -5.19 10.65 -7.82
C ARG A 103 -4.11 10.74 -6.75
N ILE A 104 -4.48 11.18 -5.56
CA ILE A 104 -3.67 11.15 -4.35
C ILE A 104 -4.59 11.08 -3.14
N SER A 105 -4.10 10.53 -2.03
CA SER A 105 -4.71 10.67 -0.71
C SER A 105 -3.76 11.31 0.28
N ALA A 106 -4.32 11.85 1.37
CA ALA A 106 -3.55 12.23 2.55
C ALA A 106 -4.27 11.70 3.79
N GLN A 107 -3.52 11.37 4.81
CA GLN A 107 -4.02 10.85 6.09
C GLN A 107 -3.20 11.35 7.26
N ILE A 108 -3.86 11.39 8.41
CA ILE A 108 -3.28 11.69 9.70
C ILE A 108 -3.64 10.53 10.62
N ASP A 109 -2.63 9.82 11.08
CA ASP A 109 -2.78 8.68 11.97
C ASP A 109 -2.49 9.11 13.41
N GLU A 110 -3.50 9.06 14.27
CA GLU A 110 -3.37 9.44 15.67
C GLU A 110 -2.39 8.55 16.44
N LEU A 111 -2.29 7.26 16.09
CA LEU A 111 -1.31 6.36 16.70
C LEU A 111 0.13 6.76 16.36
N HIS A 112 0.37 7.23 15.12
CA HIS A 112 1.65 7.81 14.74
C HIS A 112 1.93 9.08 15.55
N LEU A 113 0.97 10.01 15.61
CA LEU A 113 1.15 11.26 16.33
C LEU A 113 1.38 11.07 17.83
N GLN A 114 0.67 10.13 18.48
CA GLN A 114 0.87 9.79 19.88
C GLN A 114 2.27 9.23 20.14
N ARG A 115 2.79 8.44 19.20
CA ARG A 115 4.09 7.80 19.34
C ARG A 115 5.26 8.73 19.10
N TYR A 116 5.21 9.52 18.02
CA TYR A 116 6.35 10.31 17.55
C TYR A 116 6.29 11.78 17.93
N GLN A 117 5.10 12.32 18.20
CA GLN A 117 4.86 13.72 18.58
C GLN A 117 5.48 14.74 17.60
N ASP A 118 5.56 14.37 16.32
CA ASP A 118 6.34 15.07 15.29
C ASP A 118 5.50 15.83 14.27
N ARG A 119 4.16 15.89 14.46
CA ARG A 119 3.18 16.53 13.56
C ARG A 119 3.37 16.11 12.10
N THR A 120 3.62 14.83 11.86
CA THR A 120 3.76 14.26 10.53
C THR A 120 2.42 13.70 10.06
N GLY A 121 1.97 14.17 8.89
CA GLY A 121 0.92 13.50 8.14
C GLY A 121 1.53 12.64 7.02
N HIS A 122 0.67 11.93 6.32
CA HIS A 122 1.12 11.01 5.27
C HIS A 122 0.38 11.25 3.97
N PHE A 123 1.04 11.02 2.83
CA PHE A 123 0.37 10.91 1.53
C PHE A 123 0.36 9.45 1.08
N GLY A 124 -0.59 9.12 0.19
CA GLY A 124 -0.70 7.77 -0.36
C GLY A 124 -1.53 7.72 -1.64
N CYS A 125 -1.76 6.53 -2.16
CA CYS A 125 -2.57 6.26 -3.35
C CYS A 125 -2.19 7.16 -4.55
N LEU A 126 -0.93 7.57 -4.65
CA LEU A 126 -0.42 8.44 -5.70
C LEU A 126 -0.39 7.68 -7.02
N GLU A 127 -1.16 8.16 -7.99
CA GLU A 127 -1.18 7.67 -9.37
C GLU A 127 -1.45 8.83 -10.30
N ALA A 128 -0.66 9.00 -11.34
CA ALA A 128 -0.87 10.07 -12.30
C ALA A 128 -0.25 9.76 -13.66
N GLU A 129 -0.74 10.43 -14.71
CA GLU A 129 -0.07 10.48 -16.00
C GLU A 129 1.27 11.24 -15.85
N ASP A 130 2.22 11.02 -16.75
CA ASP A 130 3.50 11.75 -16.77
C ASP A 130 3.29 13.22 -17.18
N ASP A 131 2.81 14.00 -16.22
CA ASP A 131 2.45 15.41 -16.40
C ASP A 131 2.80 16.16 -15.09
N ALA A 132 3.81 17.03 -15.16
CA ALA A 132 4.30 17.79 -14.03
C ALA A 132 3.22 18.68 -13.37
N ASP A 133 2.27 19.21 -14.15
CA ASP A 133 1.17 20.04 -13.62
C ASP A 133 0.18 19.17 -12.81
N VAL A 134 -0.07 17.94 -13.25
CA VAL A 134 -0.93 16.99 -12.54
C VAL A 134 -0.32 16.61 -11.19
N PHE A 135 0.98 16.24 -11.17
CA PHE A 135 1.69 15.95 -9.90
C PHE A 135 1.70 17.17 -8.99
N LYS A 136 2.00 18.35 -9.51
CA LYS A 136 1.98 19.60 -8.75
C LYS A 136 0.62 19.82 -8.08
N ALA A 137 -0.46 19.77 -8.84
CA ALA A 137 -1.79 20.06 -8.35
C ALA A 137 -2.26 19.02 -7.31
N LEU A 138 -1.90 17.73 -7.49
CA LEU A 138 -2.21 16.68 -6.54
C LEU A 138 -1.47 16.86 -5.21
N PHE A 139 -0.14 17.10 -5.25
CA PHE A 139 0.64 17.34 -4.04
C PHE A 139 0.22 18.61 -3.32
N GLU A 140 -0.05 19.71 -4.04
CA GLU A 140 -0.56 20.94 -3.43
C GLU A 140 -1.89 20.71 -2.70
N ALA A 141 -2.81 19.90 -3.24
CA ALA A 141 -4.07 19.57 -2.60
C ALA A 141 -3.85 18.78 -1.30
N ALA A 142 -3.00 17.76 -1.32
CA ALA A 142 -2.68 16.93 -0.17
C ALA A 142 -1.93 17.73 0.91
N GLU A 143 -0.89 18.49 0.53
CA GLU A 143 -0.09 19.31 1.43
C GLU A 143 -0.91 20.42 2.10
N ASN A 144 -1.78 21.10 1.33
CA ASN A 144 -2.64 22.16 1.87
C ASN A 144 -3.64 21.62 2.89
N TRP A 145 -4.20 20.42 2.65
CA TRP A 145 -5.07 19.78 3.63
C TRP A 145 -4.29 19.41 4.90
N LEU A 146 -3.11 18.80 4.77
CA LEU A 146 -2.27 18.46 5.93
C LEU A 146 -1.86 19.71 6.73
N LYS A 147 -1.50 20.81 6.07
CA LYS A 147 -1.20 22.11 6.73
C LYS A 147 -2.40 22.65 7.49
N ALA A 148 -3.59 22.60 6.88
CA ALA A 148 -4.83 23.05 7.52
C ALA A 148 -5.17 22.24 8.78
N GLU A 149 -4.81 20.95 8.79
CA GLU A 149 -4.93 20.07 9.95
C GLU A 149 -3.75 20.20 10.95
N GLY A 150 -2.83 21.15 10.73
CA GLY A 150 -1.73 21.45 11.65
C GLY A 150 -0.51 20.54 11.54
N MET A 151 -0.35 19.82 10.44
CA MET A 151 0.85 19.02 10.17
C MET A 151 1.98 19.91 9.65
N HIS A 152 3.22 19.57 10.03
CA HIS A 152 4.43 20.31 9.66
C HIS A 152 5.35 19.53 8.73
N ARG A 153 5.12 18.24 8.61
CA ARG A 153 5.87 17.31 7.75
C ARG A 153 4.90 16.35 7.08
N VAL A 154 5.27 15.89 5.89
CA VAL A 154 4.58 14.83 5.19
C VAL A 154 5.56 13.73 4.82
N THR A 155 5.14 12.48 5.00
CA THR A 155 5.88 11.29 4.56
C THR A 155 4.98 10.38 3.73
N GLY A 156 5.56 9.52 2.90
CA GLY A 156 4.80 8.54 2.10
C GLY A 156 5.55 8.05 0.87
N PRO A 157 4.88 7.26 0.01
CA PRO A 157 3.45 6.94 0.10
C PRO A 157 3.13 5.83 1.11
N PHE A 158 2.03 6.02 1.84
CA PHE A 158 1.35 4.97 2.61
C PHE A 158 -0.08 4.83 2.08
N ASN A 159 -0.45 3.66 1.63
CA ASN A 159 -1.80 3.41 1.13
C ASN A 159 -2.70 2.99 2.29
N LEU A 160 -3.05 3.95 3.12
CA LEU A 160 -3.62 4.04 4.45
C LEU A 160 -2.54 3.93 5.54
N SER A 161 -2.23 2.76 6.08
CA SER A 161 -1.24 2.56 7.14
C SER A 161 0.13 2.14 6.59
N ILE A 162 1.20 2.38 7.36
CA ILE A 162 2.52 1.78 7.11
C ILE A 162 2.46 0.23 7.16
N ASN A 163 1.48 -0.32 7.86
CA ASN A 163 1.28 -1.77 7.98
C ASN A 163 0.55 -2.39 6.76
N GLU A 164 0.12 -1.56 5.80
CA GLU A 164 -0.48 -1.98 4.54
C GLU A 164 0.50 -1.81 3.37
N GLU A 165 0.04 -1.40 2.17
CA GLU A 165 0.96 -1.09 1.07
C GLU A 165 1.68 0.23 1.33
N CYS A 166 3.01 0.23 1.33
CA CYS A 166 3.81 1.42 1.51
C CYS A 166 5.03 1.46 0.60
N GLY A 167 5.54 2.65 0.35
CA GLY A 167 6.67 2.91 -0.51
C GLY A 167 6.32 2.98 -2.01
N LEU A 168 6.99 3.86 -2.70
CA LEU A 168 6.94 4.02 -4.16
C LEU A 168 7.97 3.09 -4.80
N LEU A 169 7.57 2.26 -5.76
CA LEU A 169 8.52 1.46 -6.54
C LEU A 169 9.48 2.40 -7.29
N VAL A 170 10.78 2.23 -7.07
CA VAL A 170 11.85 3.02 -7.71
C VAL A 170 12.85 2.17 -8.47
N ASP A 171 12.85 0.85 -8.25
CA ASP A 171 13.69 -0.11 -8.96
C ASP A 171 13.00 -1.49 -9.02
N GLY A 172 13.20 -2.26 -10.11
CA GLY A 172 12.59 -3.58 -10.32
C GLY A 172 11.21 -3.52 -10.97
N PHE A 173 11.00 -2.67 -11.97
CA PHE A 173 9.73 -2.49 -12.72
C PHE A 173 9.39 -3.65 -13.66
N ASP A 174 10.32 -4.55 -13.93
CA ASP A 174 10.27 -5.60 -14.95
C ASP A 174 9.49 -6.85 -14.52
N THR A 175 9.00 -6.89 -13.29
CA THR A 175 8.24 -8.02 -12.74
C THR A 175 6.94 -7.58 -12.06
N PRO A 176 5.87 -8.41 -12.11
CA PRO A 176 4.62 -8.10 -11.42
C PRO A 176 4.79 -7.94 -9.90
N PRO A 177 3.98 -7.11 -9.25
CA PRO A 177 3.98 -7.01 -7.79
C PRO A 177 3.42 -8.28 -7.14
N ARG A 178 4.00 -8.68 -6.02
CA ARG A 178 3.41 -9.70 -5.15
C ARG A 178 2.22 -9.14 -4.38
N ILE A 179 1.48 -10.00 -3.73
CA ILE A 179 0.33 -9.60 -2.89
C ILE A 179 0.73 -8.50 -1.89
N MET A 180 -0.08 -7.47 -1.74
CA MET A 180 0.15 -6.30 -0.86
C MET A 180 1.44 -5.52 -1.18
N MET A 181 1.92 -5.58 -2.42
CA MET A 181 3.05 -4.77 -2.90
C MET A 181 2.57 -3.77 -3.93
N GLY A 182 3.04 -2.53 -3.81
CA GLY A 182 2.73 -1.47 -4.77
C GLY A 182 3.35 -1.74 -6.14
N HIS A 183 2.77 -1.12 -7.16
CA HIS A 183 3.33 -0.97 -8.51
C HIS A 183 3.41 0.51 -8.83
N GLY A 184 4.17 0.89 -9.86
CA GLY A 184 4.32 2.30 -10.22
C GLY A 184 5.01 2.46 -11.57
N CYS A 185 4.90 3.65 -12.13
CA CYS A 185 5.62 4.02 -13.35
C CYS A 185 7.05 4.52 -13.01
N PRO A 186 8.05 4.24 -13.87
CA PRO A 186 9.45 4.64 -13.62
C PRO A 186 9.65 6.15 -13.39
N PHE A 187 8.78 7.00 -13.96
CA PHE A 187 8.88 8.46 -13.83
C PHE A 187 8.35 8.98 -12.48
N TYR A 188 7.63 8.19 -11.68
CA TYR A 188 7.02 8.67 -10.43
C TYR A 188 8.06 9.18 -9.44
N GLY A 189 9.19 8.48 -9.28
CA GLY A 189 10.26 8.91 -8.38
C GLY A 189 10.74 10.31 -8.67
N GLN A 190 11.06 10.62 -9.94
CA GLN A 190 11.52 11.93 -10.38
C GLN A 190 10.44 13.00 -10.17
N GLN A 191 9.18 12.69 -10.51
CA GLN A 191 8.07 13.62 -10.31
C GLN A 191 7.86 13.98 -8.84
N VAL A 192 8.06 13.02 -7.91
CA VAL A 192 7.98 13.27 -6.45
C VAL A 192 9.15 14.13 -5.99
N GLU A 193 10.37 13.84 -6.45
CA GLU A 193 11.58 14.59 -6.10
C GLU A 193 11.53 16.02 -6.62
N ASP A 194 10.99 16.26 -7.83
CA ASP A 194 10.76 17.58 -8.40
C ASP A 194 9.75 18.44 -7.59
N ARG A 195 8.93 17.80 -6.74
CA ARG A 195 8.03 18.50 -5.78
C ARG A 195 8.72 18.84 -4.46
N GLY A 196 10.04 18.64 -4.35
CA GLY A 196 10.85 18.94 -3.18
C GLY A 196 10.83 17.85 -2.10
N TYR A 197 10.36 16.66 -2.43
CA TYR A 197 10.46 15.49 -1.56
C TYR A 197 11.87 14.90 -1.64
N ARG A 198 12.33 14.36 -0.53
CA ARG A 198 13.60 13.64 -0.43
C ARG A 198 13.37 12.24 0.11
N LYS A 199 14.32 11.35 -0.15
CA LYS A 199 14.32 10.02 0.42
C LYS A 199 14.28 10.06 1.95
N ALA A 200 13.31 9.37 2.54
CA ALA A 200 13.24 9.10 3.98
C ALA A 200 13.77 7.70 4.30
N LYS A 201 13.33 6.67 3.55
CA LYS A 201 13.74 5.28 3.79
C LYS A 201 13.54 4.43 2.53
N ASP A 202 14.46 3.51 2.25
CA ASP A 202 14.27 2.45 1.26
C ASP A 202 13.85 1.14 1.93
N LEU A 203 12.93 0.45 1.26
CA LEU A 203 12.40 -0.86 1.62
C LEU A 203 12.76 -1.83 0.49
N LEU A 204 13.44 -2.91 0.83
CA LEU A 204 13.91 -3.90 -0.14
C LEU A 204 12.97 -5.09 -0.20
N ALA A 205 12.75 -5.62 -1.40
CA ALA A 205 12.14 -6.91 -1.62
C ALA A 205 13.20 -7.89 -2.14
N TYR A 206 13.27 -9.05 -1.51
CA TYR A 206 14.19 -10.12 -1.87
C TYR A 206 13.45 -11.27 -2.51
N HIS A 207 13.92 -11.72 -3.65
CA HIS A 207 13.52 -12.99 -4.26
C HIS A 207 14.34 -14.12 -3.63
N CYS A 208 13.68 -15.15 -3.13
CA CYS A 208 14.31 -16.30 -2.49
C CYS A 208 13.78 -17.61 -3.07
N PRO A 209 14.63 -18.57 -3.42
CA PRO A 209 14.17 -19.91 -3.78
C PRO A 209 13.64 -20.64 -2.53
N PRO A 210 12.51 -21.34 -2.55
CA PRO A 210 12.01 -22.06 -1.37
C PRO A 210 12.85 -23.30 -1.03
N ASP A 211 13.62 -23.83 -1.99
CA ASP A 211 14.47 -25.03 -1.87
C ASP A 211 15.93 -24.71 -1.53
N TYR A 212 16.18 -23.53 -0.93
CA TYR A 212 17.53 -23.11 -0.53
C TYR A 212 18.25 -24.19 0.28
N GLU A 213 19.59 -24.25 0.12
CA GLU A 213 20.45 -25.10 0.96
C GLU A 213 20.58 -24.55 2.37
N THR A 214 20.25 -25.36 3.38
CA THR A 214 20.34 -24.93 4.78
C THR A 214 21.82 -24.74 5.18
N PRO A 215 22.26 -23.53 5.58
CA PRO A 215 23.63 -23.30 6.00
C PRO A 215 23.97 -24.18 7.21
N LYS A 216 25.12 -24.88 7.16
CA LYS A 216 25.56 -25.84 8.21
C LYS A 216 25.62 -25.21 9.60
N THR A 217 26.00 -23.93 9.68
CA THR A 217 26.03 -23.17 10.95
C THR A 217 24.64 -22.98 11.52
N MET A 218 23.65 -22.64 10.71
CA MET A 218 22.25 -22.46 11.13
C MET A 218 21.62 -23.81 11.54
N ALA A 219 21.89 -24.88 10.79
CA ALA A 219 21.45 -26.21 11.16
C ALA A 219 21.98 -26.66 12.55
N ARG A 220 23.26 -26.38 12.82
CA ARG A 220 23.87 -26.68 14.13
C ARG A 220 23.25 -25.86 15.28
N LEU A 221 22.97 -24.58 15.04
CA LEU A 221 22.33 -23.71 16.03
C LEU A 221 20.90 -24.17 16.32
N ALA A 222 20.13 -24.49 15.28
CA ALA A 222 18.77 -25.03 15.40
C ALA A 222 18.75 -26.36 16.18
N ALA A 223 19.67 -27.30 15.87
CA ALA A 223 19.81 -28.56 16.59
C ALA A 223 20.12 -28.36 18.10
N LYS A 224 20.96 -27.38 18.46
CA LYS A 224 21.22 -27.04 19.86
C LYS A 224 20.02 -26.43 20.58
N ALA A 225 19.16 -25.71 19.87
CA ALA A 225 17.98 -25.07 20.43
C ALA A 225 16.75 -26.01 20.48
N ALA A 226 16.78 -27.18 19.82
CA ALA A 226 15.64 -28.09 19.68
C ALA A 226 15.04 -28.58 20.99
N GLY A 227 15.82 -28.62 22.09
CA GLY A 227 15.31 -28.98 23.42
C GLY A 227 14.54 -27.86 24.14
N GLN A 228 14.73 -26.62 23.72
CA GLN A 228 14.16 -25.41 24.32
C GLN A 228 13.11 -24.75 23.42
N VAL A 229 13.24 -24.92 22.10
CA VAL A 229 12.39 -24.27 21.10
C VAL A 229 11.44 -25.29 20.48
N ARG A 230 10.16 -25.00 20.54
CA ARG A 230 9.10 -25.75 19.85
C ARG A 230 8.55 -24.90 18.71
N ILE A 231 8.48 -25.47 17.50
CA ILE A 231 7.77 -24.87 16.38
C ILE A 231 6.39 -25.50 16.26
N ARG A 232 5.37 -24.68 16.08
CA ARG A 232 4.00 -25.11 15.84
C ARG A 232 3.31 -24.27 14.75
N HIS A 233 2.23 -24.80 14.21
CA HIS A 233 1.36 -24.13 13.26
C HIS A 233 0.23 -23.39 13.95
N LEU A 234 -0.51 -22.58 13.16
CA LEU A 234 -1.72 -21.90 13.58
C LEU A 234 -2.77 -22.93 14.08
N ASN A 235 -3.36 -22.66 15.22
CA ASN A 235 -4.48 -23.43 15.74
C ASN A 235 -5.83 -22.75 15.43
N ARG A 236 -6.48 -23.11 14.32
CA ARG A 236 -7.78 -22.52 13.93
C ARG A 236 -8.90 -22.72 14.94
N ARG A 237 -8.81 -23.71 15.82
CA ARG A 237 -9.83 -23.94 16.86
C ARG A 237 -9.81 -22.85 17.92
N ASP A 238 -8.68 -22.18 18.08
CA ASP A 238 -8.48 -21.07 19.01
C ASP A 238 -7.99 -19.80 18.28
N LEU A 239 -8.62 -19.49 17.15
CA LEU A 239 -8.17 -18.43 16.25
C LEU A 239 -8.04 -17.06 16.93
N SER A 240 -8.96 -16.72 17.82
CA SER A 240 -8.94 -15.44 18.53
C SER A 240 -7.66 -15.25 19.36
N ASN A 241 -7.25 -16.30 20.09
CA ASN A 241 -6.02 -16.29 20.88
C ASN A 241 -4.78 -16.31 19.97
N GLU A 242 -4.81 -17.09 18.88
CA GLU A 242 -3.71 -17.12 17.90
C GLU A 242 -3.47 -15.74 17.27
N LEU A 243 -4.53 -15.03 16.86
CA LEU A 243 -4.41 -13.69 16.33
C LEU A 243 -3.86 -12.70 17.36
N LYS A 244 -4.26 -12.85 18.62
CA LYS A 244 -3.69 -12.06 19.72
C LYS A 244 -2.19 -12.34 19.88
N ILE A 245 -1.77 -13.60 19.88
CA ILE A 245 -0.35 -14.00 19.97
C ILE A 245 0.44 -13.39 18.80
N LEU A 246 -0.03 -13.53 17.58
CA LEU A 246 0.64 -13.00 16.39
C LEU A 246 0.75 -11.46 16.42
N ARG A 247 -0.32 -10.77 16.83
CA ARG A 247 -0.31 -9.31 17.02
C ARG A 247 0.69 -8.88 18.09
N ASP A 248 0.70 -9.56 19.22
CA ASP A 248 1.57 -9.23 20.35
C ASP A 248 3.06 -9.43 19.97
N ILE A 249 3.38 -10.52 19.24
CA ILE A 249 4.72 -10.72 18.66
C ILE A 249 5.06 -9.60 17.67
N PHE A 250 4.12 -9.22 16.78
CA PHE A 250 4.34 -8.14 15.83
C PHE A 250 4.63 -6.83 16.55
N ASN A 251 3.75 -6.41 17.44
CA ASN A 251 3.85 -5.13 18.12
C ASN A 251 5.13 -5.03 19.00
N ASP A 252 5.62 -6.15 19.54
CA ASP A 252 6.89 -6.19 20.25
C ASP A 252 8.09 -6.17 19.27
N ALA A 253 8.09 -7.08 18.31
CA ALA A 253 9.25 -7.32 17.44
C ALA A 253 9.61 -6.12 16.55
N TRP A 254 8.62 -5.36 16.07
CA TRP A 254 8.83 -4.20 15.20
C TRP A 254 8.86 -2.86 15.93
N SER A 255 8.66 -2.84 17.24
CA SER A 255 8.51 -1.60 18.02
C SER A 255 9.67 -0.61 17.89
N GLU A 256 10.89 -1.04 17.56
CA GLU A 256 12.05 -0.18 17.34
C GLU A 256 12.33 0.12 15.84
N ASN A 257 11.50 -0.40 14.93
CA ASN A 257 11.68 -0.16 13.51
C ASN A 257 11.29 1.27 13.12
N TRP A 258 11.91 1.78 12.07
CA TRP A 258 11.57 3.07 11.49
C TRP A 258 10.08 3.13 11.10
N GLY A 259 9.41 4.20 11.51
CA GLY A 259 8.02 4.46 11.16
C GLY A 259 7.00 3.52 11.80
N PHE A 260 7.40 2.62 12.69
CA PHE A 260 6.50 1.63 13.30
C PHE A 260 5.26 2.28 13.95
N VAL A 261 4.09 1.76 13.58
CA VAL A 261 2.81 2.01 14.24
C VAL A 261 2.23 0.67 14.67
N PRO A 262 1.79 0.51 15.93
CA PRO A 262 1.25 -0.77 16.38
C PRO A 262 -0.07 -1.10 15.68
N PHE A 263 -0.29 -2.37 15.37
CA PHE A 263 -1.62 -2.84 15.01
C PHE A 263 -2.57 -2.78 16.20
N THR A 264 -3.73 -2.19 15.99
CA THR A 264 -4.85 -2.35 16.92
C THR A 264 -5.42 -3.77 16.85
N GLU A 265 -6.17 -4.17 17.86
CA GLU A 265 -6.84 -5.47 17.85
C GLU A 265 -7.85 -5.58 16.70
N ALA A 266 -8.57 -4.50 16.43
CA ALA A 266 -9.58 -4.47 15.37
C ALA A 266 -8.95 -4.65 13.98
N GLU A 267 -7.85 -3.94 13.68
CA GLU A 267 -7.13 -4.06 12.41
C GLU A 267 -6.54 -5.46 12.23
N PHE A 268 -5.86 -5.99 13.25
CA PHE A 268 -5.23 -7.30 13.15
C PHE A 268 -6.26 -8.43 13.00
N ASN A 269 -7.40 -8.32 13.69
CA ASN A 269 -8.50 -9.28 13.58
C ASN A 269 -9.17 -9.23 12.20
N GLU A 270 -9.31 -8.03 11.58
CA GLU A 270 -9.89 -7.91 10.24
C GLU A 270 -8.99 -8.55 9.19
N ILE A 271 -7.69 -8.25 9.23
CA ILE A 271 -6.69 -8.87 8.36
C ILE A 271 -6.65 -10.38 8.60
N GLY A 272 -6.63 -10.81 9.86
CA GLY A 272 -6.57 -12.23 10.25
C GLY A 272 -7.74 -13.06 9.72
N LYS A 273 -8.97 -12.53 9.73
CA LYS A 273 -10.14 -13.20 9.14
C LYS A 273 -9.97 -13.48 7.66
N ILE A 274 -9.49 -12.48 6.90
CA ILE A 274 -9.24 -12.61 5.46
C ILE A 274 -8.13 -13.63 5.21
N MET A 275 -7.03 -13.53 5.96
CA MET A 275 -5.87 -14.41 5.82
C MET A 275 -6.22 -15.87 6.12
N THR A 276 -7.03 -16.15 7.13
CA THR A 276 -7.44 -17.52 7.46
C THR A 276 -8.30 -18.20 6.40
N LEU A 277 -8.93 -17.44 5.49
CA LEU A 277 -9.64 -18.00 4.34
C LEU A 277 -8.67 -18.42 3.21
N LEU A 278 -7.52 -17.79 3.13
CA LEU A 278 -6.55 -17.95 2.05
C LEU A 278 -5.40 -18.89 2.39
N LEU A 279 -5.08 -19.04 3.71
CA LEU A 279 -3.89 -19.74 4.18
C LEU A 279 -4.19 -21.16 4.67
N ASP A 280 -3.26 -22.05 4.45
CA ASP A 280 -3.17 -23.29 5.20
C ASP A 280 -2.56 -23.02 6.59
N ASP A 281 -2.89 -23.84 7.57
CA ASP A 281 -2.42 -23.66 8.95
C ASP A 281 -0.89 -23.68 9.06
N ASP A 282 -0.24 -24.51 8.24
CA ASP A 282 1.21 -24.67 8.18
C ASP A 282 1.95 -23.56 7.41
N PHE A 283 1.22 -22.55 6.89
CA PHE A 283 1.78 -21.30 6.37
C PHE A 283 2.00 -20.24 7.46
N VAL A 284 1.49 -20.50 8.67
CA VAL A 284 1.76 -19.69 9.86
C VAL A 284 2.58 -20.52 10.82
N GLN A 285 3.82 -20.11 11.05
CA GLN A 285 4.75 -20.76 11.97
C GLN A 285 4.93 -19.92 13.21
N ILE A 286 4.82 -20.53 14.38
CA ILE A 286 5.04 -19.89 15.68
C ILE A 286 6.11 -20.68 16.41
N ALA A 287 7.18 -20.00 16.84
CA ALA A 287 8.20 -20.56 17.70
C ALA A 287 7.88 -20.22 19.16
N GLU A 288 7.90 -21.20 20.02
CA GLU A 288 7.78 -21.07 21.48
C GLU A 288 9.12 -21.41 22.12
N VAL A 289 9.56 -20.60 23.08
CA VAL A 289 10.74 -20.86 23.92
C VAL A 289 10.24 -21.11 25.33
N ASP A 290 10.52 -22.28 25.86
CA ASP A 290 10.03 -22.72 27.19
C ASP A 290 8.50 -22.56 27.35
N GLY A 291 7.75 -22.77 26.27
CA GLY A 291 6.28 -22.65 26.20
C GLY A 291 5.73 -21.26 25.92
N GLU A 292 6.58 -20.22 25.85
CA GLU A 292 6.16 -18.85 25.58
C GLU A 292 6.38 -18.48 24.10
N PRO A 293 5.39 -17.83 23.42
CA PRO A 293 5.54 -17.38 22.05
C PRO A 293 6.73 -16.41 21.90
N ALA A 294 7.64 -16.69 20.98
CA ALA A 294 8.91 -15.98 20.84
C ALA A 294 9.22 -15.50 19.44
N ALA A 295 8.69 -16.17 18.41
CA ALA A 295 8.84 -15.74 17.04
C ALA A 295 7.67 -16.21 16.18
N MET A 296 7.45 -15.54 15.06
CA MET A 296 6.45 -15.93 14.07
C MET A 296 6.95 -15.73 12.66
N LEU A 297 6.33 -16.47 11.72
CA LEU A 297 6.45 -16.25 10.28
C LEU A 297 5.09 -16.53 9.63
N ILE A 298 4.70 -15.69 8.68
CA ILE A 298 3.48 -15.85 7.88
C ILE A 298 3.85 -15.88 6.41
N VAL A 299 3.37 -16.89 5.69
CA VAL A 299 3.51 -17.02 4.24
C VAL A 299 2.17 -16.70 3.59
N LEU A 300 2.15 -15.77 2.65
CA LEU A 300 0.97 -15.45 1.84
C LEU A 300 1.15 -15.99 0.41
N PRO A 301 0.24 -16.83 -0.09
CA PRO A 301 0.24 -17.18 -1.51
C PRO A 301 0.00 -15.92 -2.36
N ASN A 302 0.71 -15.79 -3.48
CA ASN A 302 0.56 -14.64 -4.34
C ASN A 302 -0.73 -14.71 -5.16
N ILE A 303 -1.84 -14.25 -4.61
CA ILE A 303 -3.14 -14.24 -5.29
C ILE A 303 -3.15 -13.39 -6.56
N ASN A 304 -2.20 -12.45 -6.74
CA ASN A 304 -2.09 -11.65 -7.96
C ASN A 304 -1.92 -12.53 -9.21
N GLU A 305 -1.24 -13.68 -9.09
CA GLU A 305 -1.11 -14.64 -10.20
C GLU A 305 -2.45 -15.22 -10.67
N ILE A 306 -3.43 -15.29 -9.79
CA ILE A 306 -4.69 -15.99 -10.05
C ILE A 306 -5.89 -15.09 -10.20
N ILE A 307 -5.72 -13.77 -10.00
CA ILE A 307 -6.79 -12.79 -10.18
C ILE A 307 -6.65 -11.93 -11.45
N GLY A 308 -5.50 -11.93 -12.12
CA GLY A 308 -5.20 -11.00 -13.22
C GLY A 308 -6.25 -10.97 -14.34
N ASP A 309 -6.78 -12.12 -14.73
CA ASP A 309 -7.82 -12.23 -15.76
C ASP A 309 -9.26 -12.01 -15.25
N LEU A 310 -9.45 -11.75 -13.96
CA LEU A 310 -10.76 -11.39 -13.39
C LEU A 310 -11.11 -9.91 -13.63
N ASN A 311 -10.17 -9.13 -14.17
CA ASN A 311 -10.36 -7.69 -14.43
C ASN A 311 -10.94 -6.92 -13.25
N GLY A 312 -10.54 -7.30 -12.02
CA GLY A 312 -10.98 -6.68 -10.78
C GLY A 312 -12.42 -7.04 -10.34
N SER A 313 -13.10 -7.99 -11.02
CA SER A 313 -14.48 -8.36 -10.69
C SER A 313 -14.60 -9.81 -10.25
N LEU A 314 -15.28 -10.02 -9.11
CA LEU A 314 -15.66 -11.37 -8.64
C LEU A 314 -17.02 -11.83 -9.14
N PHE A 315 -17.86 -10.95 -9.69
CA PHE A 315 -19.21 -11.29 -10.14
C PHE A 315 -19.31 -11.28 -11.69
N PRO A 316 -20.17 -12.16 -12.28
CA PRO A 316 -20.99 -13.15 -11.59
C PRO A 316 -20.26 -14.44 -11.18
N PHE A 317 -19.20 -14.88 -11.87
CA PHE A 317 -18.55 -16.19 -11.68
C PHE A 317 -17.07 -16.12 -11.24
N GLY A 318 -16.49 -14.92 -11.10
CA GLY A 318 -15.10 -14.74 -10.74
C GLY A 318 -14.72 -15.35 -9.38
N TRP A 319 -15.64 -15.32 -8.41
CA TRP A 319 -15.45 -15.91 -7.09
C TRP A 319 -15.34 -17.46 -7.14
N LEU A 320 -16.14 -18.14 -7.99
CA LEU A 320 -16.01 -19.58 -8.21
C LEU A 320 -14.66 -19.93 -8.84
N LYS A 321 -14.22 -19.13 -9.83
CA LYS A 321 -12.94 -19.28 -10.50
C LYS A 321 -11.78 -19.08 -9.51
N LEU A 322 -11.87 -18.10 -8.63
CA LEU A 322 -10.89 -17.86 -7.58
C LEU A 322 -10.80 -19.03 -6.60
N LEU A 323 -11.95 -19.49 -6.07
CA LEU A 323 -11.99 -20.65 -5.16
C LEU A 323 -11.44 -21.93 -5.80
N TRP A 324 -11.80 -22.19 -7.07
CA TRP A 324 -11.27 -23.34 -7.80
C TRP A 324 -9.74 -23.24 -7.96
N ARG A 325 -9.22 -22.05 -8.29
CA ARG A 325 -7.78 -21.83 -8.44
C ARG A 325 -7.03 -22.02 -7.12
N LEU A 326 -7.54 -21.50 -6.03
CA LEU A 326 -6.92 -21.70 -4.70
C LEU A 326 -6.85 -23.18 -4.28
N LYS A 327 -7.71 -24.04 -4.86
CA LYS A 327 -7.68 -25.49 -4.56
C LYS A 327 -6.90 -26.32 -5.58
N VAL A 328 -7.02 -25.98 -6.87
CA VAL A 328 -6.55 -26.83 -7.97
C VAL A 328 -5.36 -26.24 -8.71
N ARG A 329 -5.31 -24.90 -8.86
CA ARG A 329 -4.25 -24.19 -9.57
C ARG A 329 -3.56 -23.18 -8.65
N TYR A 330 -3.06 -23.68 -7.53
CA TYR A 330 -2.43 -22.87 -6.50
C TYR A 330 -1.33 -21.94 -7.08
N PRO A 331 -1.14 -20.71 -6.54
CA PRO A 331 -0.07 -19.82 -6.97
C PRO A 331 1.30 -20.47 -6.94
N LYS A 332 2.18 -20.08 -7.87
CA LYS A 332 3.56 -20.60 -7.94
C LYS A 332 4.53 -19.74 -7.16
N SER A 333 4.10 -18.59 -6.71
CA SER A 333 4.87 -17.70 -5.85
C SER A 333 4.12 -17.38 -4.56
N ALA A 334 4.88 -16.99 -3.55
CA ALA A 334 4.37 -16.54 -2.26
C ALA A 334 5.21 -15.38 -1.73
N ARG A 335 4.66 -14.69 -0.73
CA ARG A 335 5.34 -13.61 -0.02
C ARG A 335 5.37 -13.92 1.49
N ILE A 336 6.47 -13.57 2.14
CA ILE A 336 6.59 -13.52 3.60
C ILE A 336 6.54 -12.05 4.03
N PRO A 337 5.35 -11.51 4.35
CA PRO A 337 5.21 -10.13 4.80
C PRO A 337 5.61 -9.94 6.25
N LEU A 338 5.46 -10.99 7.07
CA LEU A 338 5.71 -10.94 8.49
C LEU A 338 6.64 -12.08 8.90
N MET A 339 7.80 -11.73 9.43
CA MET A 339 8.69 -12.61 10.15
C MET A 339 9.33 -11.81 11.28
N GLY A 340 9.06 -12.18 12.52
CA GLY A 340 9.51 -11.43 13.68
C GLY A 340 9.91 -12.32 14.85
N VAL A 341 10.88 -11.82 15.61
CA VAL A 341 11.35 -12.39 16.86
C VAL A 341 11.12 -11.35 17.96
N VAL A 342 10.55 -11.72 19.09
CA VAL A 342 10.32 -10.79 20.19
C VAL A 342 11.64 -10.20 20.71
N ARG A 343 11.60 -8.94 21.14
CA ARG A 343 12.77 -8.11 21.50
C ARG A 343 13.68 -8.80 22.55
N LYS A 344 13.10 -9.54 23.49
CA LYS A 344 13.80 -10.33 24.50
C LYS A 344 14.92 -11.19 23.90
N TYR A 345 14.73 -11.71 22.67
CA TYR A 345 15.68 -12.61 22.03
C TYR A 345 16.47 -11.96 20.89
N GLN A 346 16.04 -10.83 20.31
CA GLN A 346 16.66 -10.23 19.12
C GLN A 346 18.16 -9.99 19.28
N ARG A 347 18.60 -9.51 20.44
CA ARG A 347 20.03 -9.21 20.72
C ARG A 347 20.79 -10.40 21.33
N SER A 348 20.18 -11.59 21.37
CA SER A 348 20.78 -12.83 21.86
C SER A 348 21.21 -13.73 20.70
N ARG A 349 22.02 -14.76 20.99
CA ARG A 349 22.33 -15.81 20.01
C ARG A 349 21.12 -16.62 19.57
N LEU A 350 20.04 -16.61 20.34
CA LEU A 350 18.80 -17.31 20.03
C LEU A 350 17.99 -16.57 18.98
N GLY A 351 18.07 -15.24 18.87
CA GLY A 351 17.31 -14.45 17.92
C GLY A 351 17.45 -14.89 16.46
N PRO A 352 18.66 -14.88 15.88
CA PRO A 352 18.88 -15.39 14.52
C PRO A 352 18.50 -16.89 14.37
N THR A 353 18.63 -17.67 15.43
CA THR A 353 18.26 -19.09 15.44
C THR A 353 16.72 -19.25 15.34
N LEU A 354 15.95 -18.47 16.09
CA LEU A 354 14.49 -18.46 16.05
C LEU A 354 13.99 -18.01 14.67
N ALA A 355 14.56 -16.91 14.13
CA ALA A 355 14.23 -16.43 12.79
C ALA A 355 14.47 -17.51 11.73
N PHE A 356 15.61 -18.20 11.79
CA PHE A 356 15.91 -19.31 10.90
C PHE A 356 14.93 -20.48 11.11
N MET A 357 14.66 -20.91 12.34
CA MET A 357 13.82 -22.07 12.62
C MET A 357 12.38 -21.88 12.11
N VAL A 358 11.77 -20.70 12.27
CA VAL A 358 10.43 -20.43 11.70
C VAL A 358 10.45 -20.39 10.17
N THR A 359 11.54 -19.90 9.58
CA THR A 359 11.71 -19.87 8.11
C THR A 359 11.88 -21.28 7.55
N ASP A 360 12.73 -22.09 8.16
CA ASP A 360 12.99 -23.48 7.74
C ASP A 360 11.76 -24.36 7.92
N ALA A 361 10.97 -24.13 8.97
CA ALA A 361 9.71 -24.84 9.20
C ALA A 361 8.66 -24.59 8.10
N ALA A 362 8.63 -23.38 7.50
CA ALA A 362 7.75 -23.03 6.39
C ALA A 362 8.18 -23.66 5.05
N LYS A 363 9.45 -24.10 4.91
CA LYS A 363 10.04 -24.60 3.66
C LYS A 363 9.24 -25.77 3.07
N GLN A 364 9.02 -26.82 3.84
CA GLN A 364 8.32 -28.01 3.35
C GLN A 364 6.85 -27.77 3.02
N PRO A 365 6.05 -27.04 3.84
CA PRO A 365 4.71 -26.61 3.45
C PRO A 365 4.65 -25.91 2.11
N VAL A 366 5.52 -24.93 1.91
CA VAL A 366 5.62 -24.13 0.68
C VAL A 366 5.93 -25.00 -0.54
N ILE A 367 6.94 -25.88 -0.44
CA ILE A 367 7.34 -26.80 -1.52
C ILE A 367 6.22 -27.79 -1.86
N ARG A 368 5.55 -28.38 -0.85
CA ARG A 368 4.41 -29.31 -1.05
C ARG A 368 3.24 -28.66 -1.80
N ARG A 369 3.03 -27.36 -1.64
CA ARG A 369 2.02 -26.60 -2.38
C ARG A 369 2.45 -26.25 -3.80
N GLY A 370 3.69 -26.57 -4.18
CA GLY A 370 4.25 -26.32 -5.51
C GLY A 370 4.63 -24.88 -5.75
N ILE A 371 4.83 -24.11 -4.68
CA ILE A 371 5.41 -22.76 -4.73
C ILE A 371 6.89 -22.90 -5.09
N ARG A 372 7.36 -22.09 -6.03
CA ARG A 372 8.72 -22.13 -6.58
C ARG A 372 9.49 -20.84 -6.36
N GLU A 373 8.80 -19.79 -5.97
CA GLU A 373 9.37 -18.47 -5.76
C GLU A 373 8.80 -17.86 -4.47
N MET A 374 9.69 -17.31 -3.66
CA MET A 374 9.33 -16.63 -2.43
C MET A 374 9.81 -15.19 -2.49
N GLU A 375 9.01 -14.27 -1.96
CA GLU A 375 9.45 -12.91 -1.71
C GLU A 375 9.50 -12.65 -0.20
N MET A 376 10.61 -12.08 0.27
CA MET A 376 10.73 -11.50 1.61
C MET A 376 10.73 -9.99 1.49
N SER A 377 9.69 -9.34 1.97
CA SER A 377 9.49 -7.88 1.90
C SER A 377 8.50 -7.41 3.00
N TRP A 378 8.58 -6.22 3.53
CA TRP A 378 9.58 -5.21 3.22
C TRP A 378 10.76 -5.33 4.20
N ILE A 379 11.95 -5.25 3.69
CA ILE A 379 13.16 -5.26 4.51
C ILE A 379 13.74 -3.85 4.51
N LEU A 380 13.84 -3.23 5.68
CA LEU A 380 14.46 -1.92 5.83
C LEU A 380 15.92 -1.97 5.35
N GLU A 381 16.36 -0.98 4.57
CA GLU A 381 17.71 -0.91 3.99
C GLU A 381 18.84 -1.01 5.04
N ASP A 382 18.59 -0.55 6.26
CA ASP A 382 19.51 -0.57 7.40
C ASP A 382 19.38 -1.80 8.31
N ASN A 383 18.44 -2.73 8.02
CA ASN A 383 18.31 -3.98 8.77
C ASN A 383 19.36 -5.02 8.30
N ALA A 384 20.64 -4.75 8.58
CA ALA A 384 21.75 -5.59 8.15
C ALA A 384 21.62 -7.04 8.64
N GLY A 385 21.07 -7.25 9.85
CA GLY A 385 20.88 -8.58 10.42
C GLY A 385 19.93 -9.44 9.59
N MET A 386 18.77 -8.89 9.21
CA MET A 386 17.79 -9.58 8.37
C MET A 386 18.31 -9.81 6.97
N ARG A 387 18.91 -8.79 6.36
CA ARG A 387 19.52 -8.88 5.04
C ARG A 387 20.54 -10.02 4.96
N SER A 388 21.46 -10.10 5.94
CA SER A 388 22.46 -11.16 6.00
C SER A 388 21.85 -12.56 6.13
N ILE A 389 20.73 -12.72 6.88
CA ILE A 389 20.02 -14.01 6.97
C ILE A 389 19.43 -14.36 5.62
N ILE A 390 18.73 -13.44 4.95
CA ILE A 390 18.09 -13.66 3.66
C ILE A 390 19.11 -14.01 2.59
N GLU A 391 20.21 -13.27 2.53
CA GLU A 391 21.33 -13.50 1.58
C GLU A 391 22.00 -14.86 1.82
N ALA A 392 22.14 -15.30 3.09
CA ALA A 392 22.62 -16.65 3.43
C ALA A 392 21.67 -17.77 2.97
N LEU A 393 20.39 -17.47 2.76
CA LEU A 393 19.38 -18.36 2.19
C LEU A 393 19.23 -18.18 0.68
N SER A 394 20.26 -17.65 0.00
CA SER A 394 20.29 -17.39 -1.45
C SER A 394 19.27 -16.33 -1.92
N GLY A 395 18.83 -15.45 -1.02
CA GLY A 395 17.96 -14.33 -1.36
C GLY A 395 18.73 -13.24 -2.10
N VAL A 396 18.10 -12.68 -3.15
CA VAL A 396 18.65 -11.57 -3.95
C VAL A 396 17.66 -10.42 -3.94
N ALA A 397 18.12 -9.21 -3.58
CA ALA A 397 17.31 -8.02 -3.68
C ALA A 397 16.98 -7.74 -5.16
N TYR A 398 15.69 -7.53 -5.48
CA TYR A 398 15.25 -7.37 -6.86
C TYR A 398 14.28 -6.20 -7.06
N LYS A 399 13.72 -5.65 -5.98
CA LYS A 399 12.90 -4.43 -6.02
C LYS A 399 13.27 -3.52 -4.87
N THR A 400 13.17 -2.21 -5.13
CA THR A 400 13.32 -1.17 -4.12
C THR A 400 12.07 -0.30 -4.11
N TYR A 401 11.52 -0.13 -2.92
CA TYR A 401 10.43 0.79 -2.66
C TYR A 401 10.93 1.93 -1.78
N ARG A 402 10.64 3.17 -2.16
CA ARG A 402 11.12 4.35 -1.46
C ARG A 402 10.01 5.09 -0.75
N LEU A 403 10.24 5.39 0.50
CA LEU A 403 9.46 6.36 1.25
C LEU A 403 10.14 7.72 1.17
N TYR A 404 9.35 8.73 0.92
CA TYR A 404 9.77 10.11 0.78
C TYR A 404 9.27 10.95 1.94
N GLU A 405 9.92 12.09 2.18
CA GLU A 405 9.50 13.09 3.17
C GLU A 405 9.71 14.50 2.65
N LYS A 406 8.92 15.44 3.20
CA LYS A 406 9.03 16.88 2.94
C LYS A 406 8.52 17.65 4.14
N ASN A 407 9.16 18.77 4.48
CA ASN A 407 8.60 19.75 5.42
C ASN A 407 7.51 20.56 4.70
N LEU A 408 6.39 20.79 5.35
CA LEU A 408 5.21 21.48 4.82
C LEU A 408 5.30 23.00 5.00
#